data_f564e8daf5bf184a6976cb90e83b806e
#
_entry.id   f564e8daf5bf184a6976cb90e83b806e
#
_cell.length_a   1.000
_cell.length_b   1.000
_cell.length_c   1.000
_cell.angle_alpha   90.00
_cell.angle_beta   90.00
_cell.angle_gamma   90.00
#
_symmetry.space_group_name_H-M   'P 1'
#
loop_
_entity.id
_entity.type
_entity.pdbx_description
1 polymer ?
#
loop_
_entity_poly.entity_id
_entity_poly.type
_entity_poly.pdbx_seq_one_letter_code
_entity_poly.pdbx_strand_id
1 'polypeptide(L)'
;MHEKKFQDFGIDFEIERQENSPVALQNLFNKEIQNIDSVLFDYYQEISENFDSYYFVLKTSQNGNSDIVGYARILEDDFYWNVYELFIKDNFRELGLGTKLFEYIADNANLKNFEVRSFALPSDRQAKNFYESNAITAKVLIMEKKREHNRYRP
;
A
#
# COMPACT_ATOMS: atom_id res chain seq x y z
N MET A 1 -4.13 15.36 -13.39
CA MET A 1 -3.85 14.08 -14.01
C MET A 1 -2.91 13.25 -13.14
N HIS A 2 -3.29 12.03 -12.87
CA HIS A 2 -2.54 11.17 -11.95
C HIS A 2 -1.95 9.99 -12.69
N GLU A 3 -1.03 10.29 -13.61
CA GLU A 3 -0.43 9.29 -14.46
C GLU A 3 1.06 9.58 -14.62
N LYS A 4 1.87 8.53 -14.57
CA LYS A 4 3.29 8.59 -14.84
C LYS A 4 3.70 7.37 -15.63
N LYS A 5 4.46 7.58 -16.70
CA LYS A 5 5.03 6.52 -17.53
C LYS A 5 6.53 6.51 -17.36
N PHE A 6 7.12 5.33 -17.26
CA PHE A 6 8.57 5.18 -17.19
C PHE A 6 8.99 3.82 -17.71
N GLN A 7 10.27 3.67 -18.02
CA GLN A 7 10.82 2.41 -18.47
C GLN A 7 11.93 1.98 -17.52
N ASP A 8 11.95 0.71 -17.16
CA ASP A 8 12.97 0.14 -16.31
C ASP A 8 13.12 -1.34 -16.66
N PHE A 9 14.37 -1.83 -16.65
CA PHE A 9 14.66 -3.24 -16.99
C PHE A 9 14.11 -3.65 -18.37
N GLY A 10 14.06 -2.71 -19.31
CA GLY A 10 13.48 -2.98 -20.63
C GLY A 10 11.95 -3.16 -20.65
N ILE A 11 11.28 -2.82 -19.57
CA ILE A 11 9.84 -2.96 -19.42
C ILE A 11 9.22 -1.58 -19.28
N ASP A 12 8.09 -1.38 -19.99
CA ASP A 12 7.32 -0.14 -19.87
C ASP A 12 6.36 -0.25 -18.70
N PHE A 13 6.42 0.73 -17.83
CA PHE A 13 5.55 0.83 -16.65
C PHE A 13 4.73 2.10 -16.70
N GLU A 14 3.57 2.03 -16.05
CA GLU A 14 2.70 3.19 -15.90
C GLU A 14 2.09 3.16 -14.49
N ILE A 15 2.07 4.31 -13.84
CA ILE A 15 1.37 4.49 -12.56
C ILE A 15 0.17 5.37 -12.85
N GLU A 16 -1.02 4.93 -12.45
CA GLU A 16 -2.22 5.75 -12.58
C GLU A 16 -3.14 5.59 -11.39
N ARG A 17 -3.93 6.61 -11.15
CA ARG A 17 -4.95 6.58 -10.10
C ARG A 17 -6.23 5.94 -10.62
N GLN A 18 -6.87 5.12 -9.80
CA GLN A 18 -8.20 4.60 -10.08
C GLN A 18 -9.01 4.49 -8.80
N GLU A 19 -10.32 4.57 -8.96
CA GLU A 19 -11.24 4.47 -7.81
C GLU A 19 -11.51 3.02 -7.42
N ASN A 20 -11.51 2.11 -8.39
CA ASN A 20 -11.83 0.71 -8.14
C ASN A 20 -10.62 -0.07 -7.64
N SER A 21 -10.89 -1.02 -6.74
CA SER A 21 -9.86 -1.90 -6.22
C SER A 21 -9.27 -2.81 -7.30
N PRO A 22 -7.94 -3.00 -7.34
CA PRO A 22 -7.33 -4.06 -8.12
C PRO A 22 -7.51 -5.40 -7.39
N VAL A 23 -8.70 -5.97 -7.50
CA VAL A 23 -9.20 -7.06 -6.66
C VAL A 23 -8.23 -8.24 -6.53
N ALA A 24 -7.66 -8.69 -7.65
CA ALA A 24 -6.75 -9.84 -7.63
C ALA A 24 -5.53 -9.59 -6.75
N LEU A 25 -4.92 -8.40 -6.88
CA LEU A 25 -3.74 -8.04 -6.09
C LEU A 25 -4.11 -7.75 -4.64
N GLN A 26 -5.26 -7.14 -4.42
CA GLN A 26 -5.71 -6.86 -3.05
C GLN A 26 -5.96 -8.17 -2.28
N ASN A 27 -6.48 -9.18 -2.95
CA ASN A 27 -6.64 -10.50 -2.34
C ASN A 27 -5.29 -11.11 -1.96
N LEU A 28 -4.27 -10.94 -2.80
CA LEU A 28 -2.93 -11.42 -2.47
C LEU A 28 -2.33 -10.65 -1.28
N PHE A 29 -2.51 -9.36 -1.24
CA PHE A 29 -2.07 -8.53 -0.11
C PHE A 29 -2.73 -9.00 1.19
N ASN A 30 -4.04 -9.16 1.18
CA ASN A 30 -4.79 -9.59 2.36
C ASN A 30 -4.31 -10.96 2.86
N LYS A 31 -4.01 -11.86 1.93
CA LYS A 31 -3.51 -13.17 2.28
C LYS A 31 -2.14 -13.09 2.96
N GLU A 32 -1.25 -12.23 2.45
CA GLU A 32 0.06 -12.02 3.08
C GLU A 32 -0.08 -11.46 4.49
N ILE A 33 -0.91 -10.43 4.67
CA ILE A 33 -1.11 -9.80 5.98
C ILE A 33 -1.72 -10.82 6.96
N GLN A 34 -2.68 -11.60 6.50
CA GLN A 34 -3.29 -12.63 7.33
C GLN A 34 -2.28 -13.69 7.77
N ASN A 35 -1.31 -14.02 6.90
CA ASN A 35 -0.24 -14.94 7.25
C ASN A 35 0.74 -14.34 8.25
N ILE A 36 0.96 -13.02 8.18
CA ILE A 36 1.86 -12.33 9.11
C ILE A 36 1.24 -12.25 10.50
N ASP A 37 -0.03 -11.87 10.58
CA ASP A 37 -0.73 -11.73 11.86
C ASP A 37 -2.22 -11.94 11.67
N SER A 38 -2.67 -13.18 11.81
CA SER A 38 -4.07 -13.53 11.62
C SER A 38 -4.97 -12.90 12.68
N VAL A 39 -4.42 -12.62 13.85
CA VAL A 39 -5.19 -12.03 14.97
C VAL A 39 -5.51 -10.56 14.70
N LEU A 40 -4.51 -9.79 14.29
CA LEU A 40 -4.68 -8.36 14.05
C LEU A 40 -5.19 -8.05 12.64
N PHE A 41 -5.32 -9.06 11.79
CA PHE A 41 -5.82 -8.85 10.43
C PHE A 41 -7.19 -8.19 10.43
N ASP A 42 -8.12 -8.69 11.24
CA ASP A 42 -9.47 -8.13 11.32
C ASP A 42 -9.46 -6.70 11.83
N TYR A 43 -8.63 -6.42 12.82
CA TYR A 43 -8.45 -5.07 13.35
C TYR A 43 -7.96 -4.13 12.26
N TYR A 44 -6.98 -4.57 11.48
CA TYR A 44 -6.43 -3.79 10.37
C TYR A 44 -7.51 -3.46 9.34
N GLN A 45 -8.36 -4.44 9.02
CA GLN A 45 -9.47 -4.22 8.11
C GLN A 45 -10.48 -3.20 8.68
N GLU A 46 -10.81 -3.31 9.96
CA GLU A 46 -11.77 -2.43 10.62
C GLU A 46 -11.36 -0.96 10.56
N ILE A 47 -10.08 -0.65 10.73
CA ILE A 47 -9.61 0.74 10.71
C ILE A 47 -10.01 1.42 9.41
N SER A 48 -9.95 0.71 8.30
CA SER A 48 -10.18 1.29 6.98
C SER A 48 -11.65 1.44 6.61
N GLU A 49 -12.58 0.83 7.35
CA GLU A 49 -13.99 0.76 6.96
C GLU A 49 -14.69 2.11 6.89
N ASN A 50 -14.24 3.08 7.66
CA ASN A 50 -14.89 4.40 7.74
C ASN A 50 -14.26 5.43 6.81
N PHE A 51 -13.37 5.03 5.93
CA PHE A 51 -12.67 5.93 5.03
C PHE A 51 -12.96 5.59 3.57
N ASP A 52 -13.12 6.63 2.78
CA ASP A 52 -13.11 6.47 1.33
C ASP A 52 -11.70 6.11 0.88
N SER A 53 -11.62 5.24 -0.11
CA SER A 53 -10.33 4.78 -0.63
C SER A 53 -10.24 5.03 -2.11
N TYR A 54 -9.03 5.28 -2.56
CA TYR A 54 -8.69 5.18 -3.97
C TYR A 54 -7.32 4.52 -4.08
N TYR A 55 -6.93 4.20 -5.30
CA TYR A 55 -5.77 3.37 -5.53
C TYR A 55 -4.85 4.01 -6.56
N PHE A 56 -3.55 3.84 -6.35
CA PHE A 56 -2.57 4.05 -7.39
C PHE A 56 -2.13 2.67 -7.85
N VAL A 57 -2.26 2.39 -9.14
CA VAL A 57 -1.88 1.09 -9.67
C VAL A 57 -0.65 1.21 -10.55
N LEU A 58 0.22 0.22 -10.44
CA LEU A 58 1.41 0.09 -11.27
C LEU A 58 1.12 -0.98 -12.32
N LYS A 59 1.21 -0.58 -13.57
CA LYS A 59 0.92 -1.45 -14.72
C LYS A 59 2.15 -1.68 -15.56
N THR A 60 2.23 -2.86 -16.17
CA THR A 60 3.17 -3.10 -17.26
C THR A 60 2.41 -3.15 -18.58
N SER A 61 3.11 -2.80 -19.65
CA SER A 61 2.57 -2.93 -21.00
C SER A 61 3.56 -3.73 -21.83
N GLN A 62 3.17 -4.93 -22.24
CA GLN A 62 3.98 -5.80 -23.08
C GLN A 62 3.12 -6.41 -24.15
N ASN A 63 3.58 -6.34 -25.41
CA ASN A 63 2.90 -6.94 -26.56
C ASN A 63 1.43 -6.52 -26.67
N GLY A 64 1.14 -5.26 -26.33
CA GLY A 64 -0.23 -4.74 -26.38
C GLY A 64 -1.10 -5.11 -25.18
N ASN A 65 -0.59 -5.89 -24.26
CA ASN A 65 -1.30 -6.28 -23.04
C ASN A 65 -0.87 -5.42 -21.87
N SER A 66 -1.82 -5.07 -21.01
CA SER A 66 -1.57 -4.29 -19.80
C SER A 66 -1.95 -5.13 -18.58
N ASP A 67 -1.01 -5.32 -17.66
CA ASP A 67 -1.22 -6.05 -16.42
C ASP A 67 -0.92 -5.15 -15.23
N ILE A 68 -1.74 -5.26 -14.19
CA ILE A 68 -1.47 -4.59 -12.92
C ILE A 68 -0.50 -5.48 -12.13
N VAL A 69 0.65 -4.93 -11.79
CA VAL A 69 1.70 -5.67 -11.07
C VAL A 69 1.97 -5.13 -9.68
N GLY A 70 1.35 -4.03 -9.32
CA GLY A 70 1.45 -3.46 -7.98
C GLY A 70 0.38 -2.43 -7.75
N TYR A 71 0.17 -2.07 -6.49
CA TYR A 71 -0.78 -1.02 -6.15
C TYR A 71 -0.50 -0.45 -4.76
N ALA A 72 -1.06 0.72 -4.53
CA ALA A 72 -1.16 1.29 -3.19
C ALA A 72 -2.60 1.74 -2.96
N ARG A 73 -3.11 1.50 -1.78
CA ARG A 73 -4.42 1.97 -1.34
C ARG A 73 -4.24 3.21 -0.48
N ILE A 74 -4.94 4.26 -0.80
CA ILE A 74 -4.86 5.53 -0.09
C ILE A 74 -6.17 5.78 0.65
N LEU A 75 -6.05 6.09 1.95
CA LEU A 75 -7.14 6.62 2.74
C LEU A 75 -6.84 8.10 2.96
N GLU A 76 -7.62 8.96 2.35
CA GLU A 76 -7.39 10.40 2.42
C GLU A 76 -8.25 11.01 3.54
N ASP A 77 -7.61 11.81 4.39
CA ASP A 77 -8.33 12.66 5.35
C ASP A 77 -8.01 14.12 5.06
N ASP A 78 -8.30 15.03 5.98
CA ASP A 78 -8.15 16.47 5.73
C ASP A 78 -6.69 16.91 5.53
N PHE A 79 -5.73 16.17 6.09
CA PHE A 79 -4.32 16.57 6.09
C PHE A 79 -3.39 15.51 5.52
N TYR A 80 -3.83 14.27 5.48
CA TYR A 80 -2.95 13.16 5.15
C TYR A 80 -3.47 12.30 4.01
N TRP A 81 -2.53 11.86 3.19
CA TRP A 81 -2.70 10.68 2.35
C TRP A 81 -2.10 9.52 3.13
N ASN A 82 -2.96 8.64 3.61
CA ASN A 82 -2.54 7.49 4.39
C ASN A 82 -2.34 6.31 3.45
N VAL A 83 -1.10 5.91 3.26
CA VAL A 83 -0.79 4.72 2.47
C VAL A 83 -1.10 3.51 3.34
N TYR A 84 -2.25 2.90 3.10
CA TYR A 84 -2.78 1.85 3.94
C TYR A 84 -2.37 0.46 3.46
N GLU A 85 -2.25 0.27 2.16
CA GLU A 85 -1.76 -0.96 1.55
C GLU A 85 -0.76 -0.58 0.47
N LEU A 86 0.30 -1.36 0.36
CA LEU A 86 1.25 -1.23 -0.73
C LEU A 86 1.75 -2.62 -1.06
N PHE A 87 1.58 -3.03 -2.30
CA PHE A 87 1.87 -4.40 -2.72
C PHE A 87 2.47 -4.44 -4.12
N ILE A 88 3.53 -5.23 -4.27
CA ILE A 88 4.14 -5.51 -5.57
C ILE A 88 4.11 -7.03 -5.75
N LYS A 89 3.71 -7.50 -6.92
CA LYS A 89 3.70 -8.94 -7.22
C LYS A 89 5.09 -9.54 -7.05
N ASP A 90 5.16 -10.79 -6.59
CA ASP A 90 6.42 -11.45 -6.27
C ASP A 90 7.47 -11.36 -7.37
N ASN A 91 7.09 -11.62 -8.61
CA ASN A 91 8.03 -11.62 -9.72
C ASN A 91 8.48 -10.22 -10.15
N PHE A 92 7.96 -9.18 -9.53
CA PHE A 92 8.36 -7.79 -9.76
C PHE A 92 9.00 -7.16 -8.52
N ARG A 93 9.21 -7.93 -7.46
CA ARG A 93 9.84 -7.43 -6.24
C ARG A 93 11.36 -7.33 -6.42
N GLU A 94 11.98 -6.57 -5.50
CA GLU A 94 13.43 -6.35 -5.48
C GLU A 94 13.97 -5.58 -6.69
N LEU A 95 13.09 -4.89 -7.41
CA LEU A 95 13.45 -4.06 -8.55
C LEU A 95 13.31 -2.56 -8.25
N GLY A 96 13.01 -2.20 -7.00
CA GLY A 96 12.83 -0.80 -6.62
C GLY A 96 11.47 -0.22 -7.03
N LEU A 97 10.54 -1.05 -7.50
CA LEU A 97 9.25 -0.56 -7.99
C LEU A 97 8.35 -0.03 -6.88
N GLY A 98 8.43 -0.64 -5.69
CA GLY A 98 7.69 -0.14 -4.53
C GLY A 98 8.13 1.27 -4.17
N THR A 99 9.43 1.52 -4.19
CA THR A 99 9.98 2.85 -3.93
C THR A 99 9.52 3.85 -4.98
N LYS A 100 9.53 3.49 -6.25
CA LYS A 100 9.05 4.37 -7.33
C LYS A 100 7.57 4.72 -7.16
N LEU A 101 6.77 3.72 -6.81
CA LEU A 101 5.35 3.94 -6.55
C LEU A 101 5.15 4.87 -5.34
N PHE A 102 5.86 4.62 -4.25
CA PHE A 102 5.77 5.44 -3.05
C PHE A 102 6.22 6.88 -3.30
N GLU A 103 7.33 7.07 -4.02
CA GLU A 103 7.83 8.41 -4.37
C GLU A 103 6.81 9.17 -5.21
N TYR A 104 6.19 8.51 -6.17
CA TYR A 104 5.16 9.14 -6.99
C TYR A 104 3.99 9.62 -6.14
N ILE A 105 3.55 8.78 -5.19
CA ILE A 105 2.48 9.14 -4.27
C ILE A 105 2.87 10.33 -3.40
N ALA A 106 4.08 10.30 -2.84
CA ALA A 106 4.56 11.37 -1.97
C ALA A 106 4.69 12.70 -2.72
N ASP A 107 5.18 12.67 -3.95
CA ASP A 107 5.30 13.87 -4.77
C ASP A 107 3.93 14.46 -5.09
N ASN A 108 2.97 13.62 -5.44
CA ASN A 108 1.62 14.09 -5.74
C ASN A 108 0.91 14.62 -4.50
N ALA A 109 1.09 13.98 -3.37
CA ALA A 109 0.53 14.47 -2.11
C ALA A 109 1.08 15.86 -1.78
N ASN A 110 2.39 16.02 -1.90
CA ASN A 110 3.05 17.28 -1.64
C ASN A 110 2.52 18.41 -2.53
N LEU A 111 2.32 18.13 -3.82
CA LEU A 111 1.78 19.11 -4.76
C LEU A 111 0.37 19.57 -4.38
N LYS A 112 -0.37 18.74 -3.68
CA LYS A 112 -1.73 19.02 -3.23
C LYS A 112 -1.82 19.44 -1.77
N ASN A 113 -0.67 19.70 -1.14
CA ASN A 113 -0.55 20.11 0.26
C ASN A 113 -1.04 19.06 1.26
N PHE A 114 -0.81 17.80 0.95
CA PHE A 114 -1.06 16.69 1.88
C PHE A 114 0.26 16.13 2.38
N GLU A 115 0.26 15.72 3.64
CA GLU A 115 1.36 14.94 4.21
C GLU A 115 1.10 13.46 3.96
N VAL A 116 2.16 12.65 3.90
CA VAL A 116 2.03 11.21 3.70
C VAL A 116 2.28 10.49 5.03
N ARG A 117 1.38 9.57 5.35
CA ARG A 117 1.56 8.61 6.45
C ARG A 117 1.38 7.21 5.90
N SER A 118 1.95 6.24 6.57
CA SER A 118 1.71 4.83 6.24
C SER A 118 1.37 4.03 7.47
N PHE A 119 0.74 2.89 7.25
CA PHE A 119 0.29 1.99 8.28
C PHE A 119 0.91 0.62 8.05
N ALA A 120 1.28 -0.05 9.14
CA ALA A 120 1.78 -1.42 9.08
C ALA A 120 1.45 -2.11 10.38
N LEU A 121 1.23 -3.41 10.34
CA LEU A 121 1.09 -4.20 11.54
C LEU A 121 2.42 -4.27 12.28
N PRO A 122 2.41 -4.34 13.62
CA PRO A 122 3.66 -4.41 14.40
C PRO A 122 4.56 -5.56 13.98
N SER A 123 4.00 -6.69 13.56
CA SER A 123 4.75 -7.87 13.15
C SER A 123 5.20 -7.84 11.69
N ASP A 124 4.72 -6.87 10.92
CA ASP A 124 5.07 -6.74 9.49
C ASP A 124 6.40 -6.02 9.35
N ARG A 125 7.47 -6.75 9.58
CA ARG A 125 8.82 -6.20 9.54
C ARG A 125 9.21 -5.72 8.15
N GLN A 126 8.78 -6.42 7.13
CA GLN A 126 9.09 -6.05 5.75
C GLN A 126 8.49 -4.68 5.39
N ALA A 127 7.23 -4.46 5.74
CA ALA A 127 6.58 -3.17 5.50
C ALA A 127 7.25 -2.05 6.29
N LYS A 128 7.54 -2.29 7.57
CA LYS A 128 8.22 -1.29 8.40
C LYS A 128 9.57 -0.91 7.82
N ASN A 129 10.37 -1.88 7.42
CA ASN A 129 11.68 -1.63 6.83
C ASN A 129 11.55 -0.84 5.52
N PHE A 130 10.56 -1.17 4.70
CA PHE A 130 10.31 -0.46 3.46
C PHE A 130 9.99 1.02 3.72
N TYR A 131 9.06 1.29 4.64
CA TYR A 131 8.68 2.66 4.94
C TYR A 131 9.84 3.44 5.57
N GLU A 132 10.59 2.83 6.47
CA GLU A 132 11.76 3.47 7.08
C GLU A 132 12.82 3.83 6.03
N SER A 133 13.03 2.96 5.03
CA SER A 133 13.97 3.25 3.96
C SER A 133 13.50 4.40 3.05
N ASN A 134 12.22 4.75 3.12
CA ASN A 134 11.63 5.87 2.39
C ASN A 134 11.35 7.08 3.29
N ALA A 135 12.12 7.21 4.36
CA ALA A 135 12.07 8.35 5.28
C ALA A 135 10.78 8.48 6.08
N ILE A 136 10.04 7.40 6.22
CA ILE A 136 8.87 7.33 7.09
C ILE A 136 9.29 6.67 8.39
N THR A 137 9.08 7.35 9.52
CA THR A 137 9.45 6.82 10.83
C THR A 137 8.22 6.60 11.69
N ALA A 138 8.26 5.59 12.55
CA ALA A 138 7.19 5.34 13.50
C ALA A 138 7.15 6.46 14.53
N LYS A 139 6.00 7.11 14.68
CA LYS A 139 5.85 8.23 15.61
C LYS A 139 4.91 7.92 16.77
N VAL A 140 3.96 7.02 16.54
CA VAL A 140 2.93 6.71 17.54
C VAL A 140 2.60 5.24 17.44
N LEU A 141 2.43 4.61 18.60
CA LEU A 141 1.86 3.26 18.69
C LEU A 141 0.46 3.38 19.26
N ILE A 142 -0.49 2.70 18.65
CA ILE A 142 -1.85 2.63 19.16
C ILE A 142 -1.91 1.47 20.14
N MET A 143 -2.23 1.78 21.38
CA MET A 143 -2.29 0.80 22.45
C MET A 143 -3.73 0.64 22.91
N GLU A 144 -4.26 -0.56 22.78
CA GLU A 144 -5.64 -0.85 23.17
C GLU A 144 -5.69 -2.09 24.05
N LYS A 145 -6.73 -2.16 24.86
CA LYS A 145 -6.95 -3.35 25.66
C LYS A 145 -7.20 -4.55 24.76
N LYS A 146 -6.56 -5.67 25.05
CA LYS A 146 -6.75 -6.90 24.30
C LYS A 146 -8.21 -7.32 24.36
N ARG A 147 -8.78 -7.62 23.20
CA ARG A 147 -10.17 -8.08 23.11
C ARG A 147 -10.30 -9.51 23.63
N GLU A 148 -11.36 -9.78 24.35
CA GLU A 148 -11.60 -11.08 24.97
C GLU A 148 -12.55 -11.94 24.13
N HIS A 149 -12.19 -12.18 22.89
CA HIS A 149 -12.97 -13.07 22.06
C HIS A 149 -12.08 -13.81 21.06
N ASN A 150 -12.69 -14.78 20.37
CA ASN A 150 -11.97 -15.78 19.60
C ASN A 150 -10.99 -15.27 18.56
N ARG A 151 -11.26 -14.14 17.93
CA ARG A 151 -10.37 -13.65 16.90
C ARG A 151 -9.00 -13.16 17.43
N TYR A 152 -8.87 -12.99 18.75
CA TYR A 152 -7.62 -12.64 19.41
C TYR A 152 -6.96 -13.84 20.08
N ARG A 153 -7.43 -15.03 19.80
CA ARG A 153 -6.84 -16.24 20.33
C ARG A 153 -6.11 -16.99 19.22
N PRO A 154 -4.92 -17.48 19.51
CA PRO A 154 -4.20 -18.30 18.54
C PRO A 154 -4.98 -19.57 18.20
#